data_e44f22941f410e1e5df7f7b2dbaca511
#
_entry.id   e44f22941f410e1e5df7f7b2dbaca511
#
_cell.length_a   1.000
_cell.length_b   1.000
_cell.length_c   1.000
_cell.angle_alpha   90.00
_cell.angle_beta   90.00
_cell.angle_gamma   90.00
#
_symmetry.space_group_name_H-M   'P 1'
#
loop_
_entity.id
_entity.type
_entity.pdbx_description
1 polymer ?
#
loop_
_entity_poly.entity_id
_entity_poly.type
_entity_poly.pdbx_seq_one_letter_code
_entity_poly.pdbx_strand_id
1 'polypeptide(L)'
;MELWGTAGAAPSFSHENHGESFYRFPLRVERLSGQSDLPLDTEFIAFDIETTGLHLDTNRMTEIGAVLFSGGEIKAEFDTFVNPHMPIPAEITRLTGITDADVANAPDEAEAMRQFLDFAGGRPIIAHNADFDTGFMSAACRRAGIPFEPVYLDTLVLAQYLLPDLKHHKLDQVSNRLSLPDFNHH
;
A
#
# COMPACT_ATOMS: atom_id res chain seq x y z
N MET A 1 -18.85 15.73 -14.86
CA MET A 1 -18.32 14.48 -15.42
C MET A 1 -18.23 13.51 -14.26
N GLU A 2 -19.07 12.49 -14.21
CA GLU A 2 -19.12 11.54 -13.07
C GLU A 2 -17.88 10.63 -13.17
N LEU A 3 -16.93 10.80 -12.28
CA LEU A 3 -15.71 10.00 -12.17
C LEU A 3 -15.94 8.63 -11.51
N TRP A 4 -17.14 8.41 -10.98
CA TRP A 4 -17.47 7.21 -10.21
C TRP A 4 -18.81 6.66 -10.66
N GLY A 5 -18.82 5.44 -11.14
CA GLY A 5 -20.03 4.77 -11.57
C GLY A 5 -21.05 4.63 -10.44
N THR A 6 -22.32 4.59 -10.80
CA THR A 6 -23.45 4.36 -9.89
C THR A 6 -23.28 3.07 -9.10
N ALA A 7 -23.68 3.10 -7.83
CA ALA A 7 -23.72 1.92 -6.96
C ALA A 7 -24.48 0.77 -7.64
N GLY A 8 -23.80 -0.33 -7.93
CA GLY A 8 -24.45 -1.52 -8.50
C GLY A 8 -23.53 -2.57 -9.09
N ALA A 9 -22.33 -2.23 -9.48
CA ALA A 9 -21.35 -3.23 -9.93
C ALA A 9 -19.96 -2.76 -9.54
N ALA A 10 -19.27 -3.53 -8.69
CA ALA A 10 -17.85 -3.33 -8.51
C ALA A 10 -17.16 -3.52 -9.87
N PRO A 11 -16.31 -2.59 -10.32
CA PRO A 11 -15.54 -2.79 -11.53
C PRO A 11 -14.68 -4.03 -11.36
N SER A 12 -14.99 -5.09 -12.12
CA SER A 12 -14.13 -6.25 -12.20
C SER A 12 -12.97 -5.91 -13.13
N PHE A 13 -11.83 -5.55 -12.61
CA PHE A 13 -10.61 -5.52 -13.39
C PHE A 13 -10.13 -6.95 -13.56
N SER A 14 -10.33 -7.53 -14.75
CA SER A 14 -9.69 -8.77 -15.13
C SER A 14 -8.33 -8.46 -15.76
N HIS A 15 -7.27 -8.57 -15.00
CA HIS A 15 -5.97 -8.82 -15.60
C HIS A 15 -5.89 -10.32 -15.88
N GLU A 16 -6.10 -10.69 -17.14
CA GLU A 16 -5.63 -11.97 -17.65
C GLU A 16 -4.12 -11.85 -17.81
N ASN A 17 -3.37 -12.42 -16.89
CA ASN A 17 -1.97 -12.71 -17.11
C ASN A 17 -1.55 -14.00 -16.38
N HIS A 18 -1.29 -15.01 -17.17
CA HIS A 18 -0.34 -16.11 -16.98
C HIS A 18 -0.35 -16.83 -15.62
N GLY A 19 -1.46 -17.45 -15.24
CA GLY A 19 -1.47 -18.58 -14.30
C GLY A 19 -1.16 -18.25 -12.84
N GLU A 20 -1.03 -17.00 -12.45
CA GLU A 20 -0.82 -16.58 -11.06
C GLU A 20 -2.15 -16.21 -10.42
N SER A 21 -2.41 -16.80 -9.25
CA SER A 21 -3.61 -16.53 -8.47
C SER A 21 -3.51 -15.15 -7.83
N PHE A 22 -3.92 -14.10 -8.52
CA PHE A 22 -4.13 -12.82 -7.87
C PHE A 22 -5.38 -12.91 -7.01
N TYR A 23 -5.25 -12.66 -5.72
CA TYR A 23 -6.38 -12.55 -4.83
C TYR A 23 -7.16 -11.29 -5.19
N ARG A 24 -8.41 -11.46 -5.62
CA ARG A 24 -9.33 -10.34 -5.83
C ARG A 24 -9.80 -9.88 -4.46
N PHE A 25 -9.35 -8.70 -4.04
CA PHE A 25 -9.96 -8.02 -2.90
C PHE A 25 -11.18 -7.23 -3.41
N PRO A 26 -12.32 -7.29 -2.72
CA PRO A 26 -13.41 -6.40 -3.05
C PRO A 26 -12.96 -4.96 -2.77
N LEU A 27 -12.79 -4.19 -3.84
CA LEU A 27 -12.58 -2.75 -3.74
C LEU A 27 -13.89 -2.17 -3.21
N ARG A 28 -13.96 -1.90 -1.92
CA ARG A 28 -15.08 -1.20 -1.32
C ARG A 28 -14.84 0.29 -1.49
N VAL A 29 -15.20 0.79 -2.65
CA VAL A 29 -15.26 2.24 -2.86
C VAL A 29 -16.49 2.74 -2.13
N GLU A 30 -16.35 3.17 -0.90
CA GLU A 30 -17.39 3.98 -0.27
C GLU A 30 -17.41 5.33 -0.99
N ARG A 31 -18.52 5.61 -1.63
CA ARG A 31 -18.80 6.88 -2.24
C ARG A 31 -18.70 7.94 -1.15
N LEU A 32 -17.66 8.76 -1.20
CA LEU A 32 -17.66 10.03 -0.50
C LEU A 32 -18.76 10.85 -1.15
N SER A 33 -19.91 10.97 -0.45
CA SER A 33 -21.16 11.44 -0.98
C SER A 33 -21.06 12.84 -1.57
N GLY A 34 -21.22 12.95 -2.89
CA GLY A 34 -21.96 14.05 -3.47
C GLY A 34 -21.32 15.42 -3.57
N GLN A 35 -20.07 15.63 -3.18
CA GLN A 35 -19.33 16.85 -3.44
C GLN A 35 -18.02 16.54 -4.13
N SER A 36 -17.70 17.31 -5.17
CA SER A 36 -16.52 17.15 -6.02
C SER A 36 -15.21 17.54 -5.36
N ASP A 37 -15.26 17.99 -4.13
CA ASP A 37 -14.11 18.39 -3.35
C ASP A 37 -13.88 17.31 -2.29
N LEU A 38 -12.82 16.48 -2.47
CA LEU A 38 -12.25 15.78 -1.34
C LEU A 38 -11.84 16.88 -0.34
N PRO A 39 -12.45 16.94 0.85
CA PRO A 39 -12.03 17.94 1.80
C PRO A 39 -10.53 17.76 2.04
N LEU A 40 -9.75 18.84 1.95
CA LEU A 40 -8.31 18.81 2.26
C LEU A 40 -8.03 18.39 3.71
N ASP A 41 -9.08 18.27 4.52
CA ASP A 41 -9.08 17.82 5.91
C ASP A 41 -9.36 16.31 6.06
N THR A 42 -9.56 15.56 4.96
CA THR A 42 -9.70 14.11 5.02
C THR A 42 -8.39 13.50 5.52
N GLU A 43 -8.47 12.78 6.62
CA GLU A 43 -7.35 12.01 7.14
C GLU A 43 -7.19 10.71 6.36
N PHE A 44 -5.96 10.38 6.00
CA PHE A 44 -5.61 9.11 5.39
C PHE A 44 -4.22 8.66 5.82
N ILE A 45 -3.94 7.39 5.63
CA ILE A 45 -2.62 6.81 5.87
C ILE A 45 -1.97 6.55 4.51
N ALA A 46 -0.89 7.24 4.19
CA ALA A 46 -0.02 6.86 3.09
C ALA A 46 0.99 5.84 3.63
N PHE A 47 1.18 4.73 2.92
CA PHE A 47 2.02 3.64 3.39
C PHE A 47 2.73 2.92 2.25
N ASP A 48 3.78 2.22 2.60
CA ASP A 48 4.58 1.35 1.75
C ASP A 48 5.11 0.18 2.57
N ILE A 49 5.46 -0.94 1.93
CA ILE A 49 6.05 -2.09 2.58
C ILE A 49 7.29 -2.58 1.84
N GLU A 50 8.24 -3.14 2.59
CA GLU A 50 9.32 -3.92 2.02
C GLU A 50 9.10 -5.41 2.27
N THR A 51 9.59 -6.25 1.36
CA THR A 51 9.31 -7.69 1.38
C THR A 51 10.54 -8.51 0.99
N THR A 52 10.55 -9.79 1.34
CA THR A 52 11.60 -10.73 0.90
C THR A 52 11.50 -11.14 -0.58
N GLY A 53 10.53 -10.60 -1.33
CA GLY A 53 10.29 -10.87 -2.75
C GLY A 53 8.83 -10.63 -3.14
N LEU A 54 8.44 -11.07 -4.34
CA LEU A 54 7.19 -10.64 -4.98
C LEU A 54 6.00 -11.59 -4.78
N HIS A 55 6.20 -12.78 -4.23
CA HIS A 55 5.17 -13.83 -4.17
C HIS A 55 4.51 -13.90 -2.79
N LEU A 56 3.22 -13.61 -2.70
CA LEU A 56 2.43 -13.57 -1.46
C LEU A 56 2.47 -14.86 -0.64
N ASP A 57 2.58 -16.01 -1.31
CA ASP A 57 2.55 -17.32 -0.64
C ASP A 57 3.90 -17.68 0.00
N THR A 58 5.00 -17.27 -0.61
CA THR A 58 6.36 -17.70 -0.24
C THR A 58 7.20 -16.59 0.39
N ASN A 59 6.89 -15.33 0.12
CA ASN A 59 7.61 -14.20 0.67
C ASN A 59 6.87 -13.57 1.86
N ARG A 60 7.56 -12.71 2.58
CA ARG A 60 7.09 -12.07 3.82
C ARG A 60 7.48 -10.60 3.83
N MET A 61 6.76 -9.80 4.59
CA MET A 61 7.13 -8.41 4.85
C MET A 61 8.39 -8.33 5.69
N THR A 62 9.20 -7.30 5.44
CA THR A 62 10.42 -6.97 6.20
C THR A 62 10.34 -5.59 6.83
N GLU A 63 9.44 -4.71 6.35
CA GLU A 63 9.21 -3.38 6.89
C GLU A 63 7.80 -2.90 6.54
N ILE A 64 7.23 -2.04 7.37
CA ILE A 64 6.02 -1.26 7.11
C ILE A 64 6.30 0.19 7.48
N GLY A 65 6.33 1.07 6.49
CA GLY A 65 6.40 2.52 6.68
C GLY A 65 5.05 3.17 6.41
N ALA A 66 4.62 4.11 7.26
CA ALA A 66 3.36 4.81 7.04
C ALA A 66 3.36 6.21 7.65
N VAL A 67 2.57 7.11 7.07
CA VAL A 67 2.35 8.45 7.60
C VAL A 67 0.86 8.76 7.68
N LEU A 68 0.45 9.38 8.77
CA LEU A 68 -0.88 10.01 8.88
C LEU A 68 -0.83 11.39 8.25
N PHE A 69 -1.62 11.57 7.20
CA PHE A 69 -1.77 12.84 6.50
C PHE A 69 -3.14 13.45 6.80
N SER A 70 -3.15 14.72 7.16
CA SER A 70 -4.36 15.47 7.48
C SER A 70 -4.15 16.95 7.22
N GLY A 71 -5.10 17.60 6.55
CA GLY A 71 -5.04 19.05 6.30
C GLY A 71 -3.83 19.50 5.47
N GLY A 72 -3.29 18.64 4.60
CA GLY A 72 -2.12 18.96 3.77
C GLY A 72 -0.76 18.73 4.47
N GLU A 73 -0.74 18.14 5.65
CA GLU A 73 0.48 17.96 6.46
C GLU A 73 0.59 16.54 7.02
N ILE A 74 1.82 16.06 7.22
CA ILE A 74 2.10 14.84 7.98
C ILE A 74 1.88 15.15 9.47
N LYS A 75 1.03 14.38 10.13
CA LYS A 75 0.67 14.53 11.54
C LYS A 75 1.32 13.49 12.45
N ALA A 76 1.60 12.31 11.92
CA ALA A 76 2.26 11.23 12.64
C ALA A 76 2.95 10.31 11.64
N GLU A 77 3.94 9.59 12.12
CA GLU A 77 4.69 8.61 11.35
C GLU A 77 4.67 7.27 12.09
N PHE A 78 4.66 6.21 11.34
CA PHE A 78 4.77 4.84 11.81
C PHE A 78 5.82 4.15 10.96
N ASP A 79 6.75 3.48 11.61
CA ASP A 79 7.79 2.71 10.95
C ASP A 79 8.13 1.50 11.83
N THR A 80 8.18 0.32 11.23
CA THR A 80 8.57 -0.89 11.93
C THR A 80 9.19 -1.91 10.98
N PHE A 81 10.37 -2.39 11.33
CA PHE A 81 10.84 -3.65 10.74
C PHE A 81 9.92 -4.80 11.12
N VAL A 82 9.90 -5.82 10.25
CA VAL A 82 9.11 -7.04 10.46
C VAL A 82 10.03 -8.24 10.32
N ASN A 83 10.00 -9.15 11.30
CA ASN A 83 10.76 -10.39 11.20
C ASN A 83 10.04 -11.36 10.24
N PRO A 84 10.61 -11.65 9.07
CA PRO A 84 9.98 -12.54 8.09
C PRO A 84 10.09 -14.02 8.47
N HIS A 85 10.85 -14.36 9.52
CA HIS A 85 11.20 -15.73 9.93
C HIS A 85 11.83 -16.57 8.80
N MET A 86 12.50 -15.91 7.86
CA MET A 86 13.22 -16.53 6.75
C MET A 86 14.37 -15.62 6.32
N PRO A 87 15.43 -16.15 5.70
CA PRO A 87 16.51 -15.31 5.18
C PRO A 87 16.04 -14.33 4.12
N ILE A 88 16.55 -13.10 4.18
CA ILE A 88 16.32 -12.09 3.15
C ILE A 88 17.28 -12.36 1.98
N PRO A 89 16.79 -12.55 0.75
CA PRO A 89 17.65 -12.75 -0.41
C PRO A 89 18.63 -11.59 -0.60
N ALA A 90 19.86 -11.88 -0.98
CA ALA A 90 20.92 -10.87 -1.14
C ALA A 90 20.56 -9.77 -2.17
N GLU A 91 19.77 -10.10 -3.19
CA GLU A 91 19.26 -9.12 -4.15
C GLU A 91 18.24 -8.16 -3.51
N ILE A 92 17.42 -8.64 -2.57
CA ILE A 92 16.47 -7.81 -1.83
C ILE A 92 17.22 -6.89 -0.88
N THR A 93 18.19 -7.42 -0.11
CA THR A 93 19.05 -6.59 0.74
C THR A 93 19.76 -5.48 -0.05
N ARG A 94 20.22 -5.77 -1.28
CA ARG A 94 20.82 -4.72 -2.12
C ARG A 94 19.82 -3.67 -2.60
N LEU A 95 18.56 -4.04 -2.76
CA LEU A 95 17.48 -3.15 -3.20
C LEU A 95 16.98 -2.26 -2.06
N THR A 96 16.69 -2.86 -0.91
CA THR A 96 16.02 -2.21 0.23
C THR A 96 16.99 -1.72 1.31
N GLY A 97 18.23 -2.23 1.33
CA GLY A 97 19.18 -1.99 2.41
C GLY A 97 18.95 -2.86 3.65
N ILE A 98 17.80 -3.52 3.76
CA ILE A 98 17.42 -4.30 4.95
C ILE A 98 18.18 -5.63 4.98
N THR A 99 18.74 -5.96 6.12
CA THR A 99 19.49 -7.19 6.38
C THR A 99 18.79 -8.10 7.39
N ASP A 100 19.17 -9.38 7.42
CA ASP A 100 18.69 -10.32 8.46
C ASP A 100 18.95 -9.82 9.89
N ALA A 101 20.00 -9.04 10.10
CA ALA A 101 20.32 -8.48 11.41
C ALA A 101 19.34 -7.39 11.86
N ASP A 102 18.83 -6.58 10.92
CA ASP A 102 17.91 -5.50 11.20
C ASP A 102 16.54 -6.05 11.65
N VAL A 103 16.10 -7.15 11.05
CA VAL A 103 14.79 -7.77 11.33
C VAL A 103 14.83 -8.84 12.43
N ALA A 104 16.02 -9.25 12.90
CA ALA A 104 16.17 -10.38 13.81
C ALA A 104 15.35 -10.26 15.11
N ASN A 105 15.26 -9.05 15.65
CA ASN A 105 14.54 -8.74 16.88
C ASN A 105 13.24 -7.93 16.64
N ALA A 106 12.84 -7.76 15.39
CA ALA A 106 11.61 -7.07 15.02
C ALA A 106 10.38 -7.91 15.37
N PRO A 107 9.20 -7.29 15.51
CA PRO A 107 7.94 -8.01 15.66
C PRO A 107 7.70 -8.94 14.46
N ASP A 108 6.96 -10.01 14.69
CA ASP A 108 6.47 -10.84 13.59
C ASP A 108 5.36 -10.12 12.79
N GLU A 109 4.97 -10.70 11.64
CA GLU A 109 3.93 -10.10 10.78
C GLU A 109 2.61 -9.86 11.54
N ALA A 110 2.24 -10.73 12.47
CA ALA A 110 0.99 -10.61 13.21
C ALA A 110 1.01 -9.40 14.15
N GLU A 111 2.11 -9.20 14.86
CA GLU A 111 2.26 -8.06 15.77
C GLU A 111 2.46 -6.76 15.00
N ALA A 112 3.27 -6.74 13.94
CA ALA A 112 3.45 -5.57 13.10
C ALA A 112 2.12 -5.10 12.48
N MET A 113 1.29 -6.06 12.02
CA MET A 113 -0.04 -5.73 11.49
C MET A 113 -0.98 -5.17 12.55
N ARG A 114 -0.95 -5.66 13.80
CA ARG A 114 -1.75 -5.06 14.89
C ARG A 114 -1.33 -3.62 15.16
N GLN A 115 -0.02 -3.36 15.23
CA GLN A 115 0.52 -2.03 15.44
C GLN A 115 0.13 -1.08 14.29
N PHE A 116 0.25 -1.54 13.04
CA PHE A 116 -0.19 -0.76 11.87
C PHE A 116 -1.69 -0.46 11.90
N LEU A 117 -2.53 -1.45 12.21
CA LEU A 117 -3.98 -1.26 12.27
C LEU A 117 -4.40 -0.30 13.39
N ASP A 118 -3.72 -0.35 14.53
CA ASP A 118 -3.92 0.60 15.63
C ASP A 118 -3.52 2.01 15.20
N PHE A 119 -2.39 2.17 14.50
CA PHE A 119 -1.97 3.45 13.93
C PHE A 119 -2.96 3.96 12.88
N ALA A 120 -3.39 3.10 11.96
CA ALA A 120 -4.34 3.46 10.91
C ALA A 120 -5.71 3.90 11.46
N GLY A 121 -6.16 3.29 12.57
CA GLY A 121 -7.37 3.71 13.28
C GLY A 121 -8.63 3.66 12.41
N GLY A 122 -8.68 2.76 11.42
CA GLY A 122 -9.78 2.63 10.47
C GLY A 122 -9.84 3.71 9.37
N ARG A 123 -8.82 4.54 9.25
CA ARG A 123 -8.73 5.54 8.17
C ARG A 123 -8.49 4.88 6.83
N PRO A 124 -8.89 5.53 5.71
CA PRO A 124 -8.49 5.09 4.38
C PRO A 124 -6.97 5.01 4.25
N ILE A 125 -6.47 3.98 3.56
CA ILE A 125 -5.04 3.81 3.29
C ILE A 125 -4.74 4.08 1.83
N ILE A 126 -3.56 4.60 1.53
CA ILE A 126 -3.15 4.99 0.18
C ILE A 126 -1.74 4.46 -0.07
N ALA A 127 -1.55 3.80 -1.21
CA ALA A 127 -0.23 3.35 -1.66
C ALA A 127 -0.08 3.49 -3.18
N HIS A 128 1.12 3.32 -3.69
CA HIS A 128 1.41 3.33 -5.12
C HIS A 128 1.58 1.90 -5.63
N ASN A 129 0.67 1.41 -6.48
CA ASN A 129 0.50 0.01 -6.80
C ASN A 129 -0.03 -0.79 -5.58
N ALA A 130 -1.04 -0.22 -4.94
CA ALA A 130 -1.55 -0.64 -3.63
C ALA A 130 -2.00 -2.11 -3.54
N ASP A 131 -2.32 -2.76 -4.67
CA ASP A 131 -2.66 -4.19 -4.71
C ASP A 131 -1.50 -5.06 -4.23
N PHE A 132 -0.26 -4.66 -4.48
CA PHE A 132 0.92 -5.35 -3.99
C PHE A 132 0.99 -5.31 -2.46
N ASP A 133 0.97 -4.13 -1.88
CA ASP A 133 1.11 -3.90 -0.45
C ASP A 133 -0.05 -4.50 0.34
N THR A 134 -1.28 -4.17 -0.07
CA THR A 134 -2.49 -4.69 0.57
C THR A 134 -2.60 -6.20 0.42
N GLY A 135 -2.06 -6.78 -0.65
CA GLY A 135 -1.96 -8.22 -0.87
C GLY A 135 -1.11 -8.91 0.20
N PHE A 136 0.10 -8.41 0.46
CA PHE A 136 0.98 -8.92 1.52
C PHE A 136 0.37 -8.73 2.91
N MET A 137 -0.15 -7.54 3.21
CA MET A 137 -0.81 -7.25 4.48
C MET A 137 -2.01 -8.18 4.72
N SER A 138 -2.84 -8.38 3.69
CA SER A 138 -3.99 -9.30 3.77
C SER A 138 -3.55 -10.75 3.97
N ALA A 139 -2.48 -11.18 3.30
CA ALA A 139 -1.94 -12.52 3.50
C ALA A 139 -1.40 -12.71 4.92
N ALA A 140 -0.70 -11.72 5.47
CA ALA A 140 -0.22 -11.72 6.85
C ALA A 140 -1.39 -11.76 7.86
N CYS A 141 -2.38 -10.90 7.69
CA CYS A 141 -3.59 -10.86 8.53
C CYS A 141 -4.36 -12.18 8.49
N ARG A 142 -4.51 -12.79 7.31
CA ARG A 142 -5.16 -14.10 7.17
C ARG A 142 -4.40 -15.19 7.91
N ARG A 143 -3.06 -15.22 7.84
CA ARG A 143 -2.24 -16.17 8.61
C ARG A 143 -2.41 -15.99 10.11
N ALA A 144 -2.57 -14.76 10.57
CA ALA A 144 -2.72 -14.39 11.98
C ALA A 144 -4.17 -14.43 12.49
N GLY A 145 -5.16 -14.66 11.63
CA GLY A 145 -6.58 -14.59 12.00
C GLY A 145 -7.05 -13.17 12.35
N ILE A 146 -6.41 -12.14 11.81
CA ILE A 146 -6.74 -10.73 12.01
C ILE A 146 -7.70 -10.29 10.89
N PRO A 147 -8.86 -9.67 11.20
CA PRO A 147 -9.71 -9.06 10.18
C PRO A 147 -8.98 -7.90 9.47
N PHE A 148 -9.00 -7.90 8.13
CA PHE A 148 -8.39 -6.83 7.33
C PHE A 148 -9.24 -6.58 6.09
N GLU A 149 -10.03 -5.53 6.12
CA GLU A 149 -10.90 -5.09 5.01
C GLU A 149 -10.71 -3.57 4.82
N PRO A 150 -9.54 -3.12 4.35
CA PRO A 150 -9.26 -1.70 4.26
C PRO A 150 -10.04 -1.04 3.13
N VAL A 151 -10.41 0.22 3.34
CA VAL A 151 -10.72 1.14 2.24
C VAL A 151 -9.38 1.67 1.75
N TYR A 152 -9.03 1.44 0.49
CA TYR A 152 -7.74 1.91 -0.03
C TYR A 152 -7.85 2.60 -1.39
N LEU A 153 -6.92 3.49 -1.66
CA LEU A 153 -6.74 4.18 -2.93
C LEU A 153 -5.38 3.81 -3.52
N ASP A 154 -5.38 3.47 -4.81
CA ASP A 154 -4.15 3.22 -5.56
C ASP A 154 -3.75 4.46 -6.36
N THR A 155 -2.64 5.08 -5.99
CA THR A 155 -2.13 6.27 -6.68
C THR A 155 -1.53 5.95 -8.05
N LEU A 156 -1.15 4.71 -8.35
CA LEU A 156 -0.75 4.29 -9.70
C LEU A 156 -1.95 4.36 -10.65
N VAL A 157 -3.08 3.78 -10.26
CA VAL A 157 -4.32 3.82 -11.05
C VAL A 157 -4.79 5.28 -11.25
N LEU A 158 -4.75 6.07 -10.18
CA LEU A 158 -5.09 7.48 -10.24
C LEU A 158 -4.17 8.26 -11.20
N ALA A 159 -2.85 8.02 -11.12
CA ALA A 159 -1.88 8.66 -12.00
C ALA A 159 -2.06 8.26 -13.47
N GLN A 160 -2.35 7.00 -13.76
CA GLN A 160 -2.64 6.53 -15.13
C GLN A 160 -3.85 7.25 -15.73
N TYR A 161 -4.83 7.57 -14.91
CA TYR A 161 -6.02 8.28 -15.35
C TYR A 161 -5.79 9.79 -15.52
N LEU A 162 -5.12 10.42 -14.56
CA LEU A 162 -4.93 11.87 -14.52
C LEU A 162 -3.76 12.38 -15.35
N LEU A 163 -2.75 11.53 -15.61
CA LEU A 163 -1.52 11.87 -16.32
C LEU A 163 -1.33 10.95 -17.55
N PRO A 164 -2.27 10.92 -18.50
CA PRO A 164 -2.22 9.99 -19.64
C PRO A 164 -1.07 10.28 -20.62
N ASP A 165 -0.42 11.42 -20.49
CA ASP A 165 0.76 11.82 -21.26
C ASP A 165 2.05 11.15 -20.79
N LEU A 166 2.08 10.56 -19.58
CA LEU A 166 3.22 9.80 -19.10
C LEU A 166 3.26 8.41 -19.76
N LYS A 167 4.45 8.03 -20.23
CA LYS A 167 4.67 6.69 -20.79
C LYS A 167 4.66 5.60 -19.74
N HIS A 168 5.15 5.90 -18.56
CA HIS A 168 5.19 5.03 -17.38
C HIS A 168 4.80 5.85 -16.16
N HIS A 169 4.20 5.19 -15.16
CA HIS A 169 3.66 5.83 -13.98
C HIS A 169 4.33 5.32 -12.70
N LYS A 170 5.65 5.06 -12.75
CA LYS A 170 6.41 4.79 -11.53
C LYS A 170 6.37 6.01 -10.62
N LEU A 171 6.49 5.79 -9.31
CA LEU A 171 6.35 6.85 -8.31
C LEU A 171 7.33 8.01 -8.55
N ASP A 172 8.59 7.72 -8.89
CA ASP A 172 9.60 8.71 -9.27
C ASP A 172 9.18 9.57 -10.49
N GLN A 173 8.58 8.94 -11.51
CA GLN A 173 8.14 9.64 -12.72
C GLN A 173 6.91 10.50 -12.46
N VAL A 174 5.98 10.01 -11.65
CA VAL A 174 4.81 10.78 -11.21
C VAL A 174 5.24 11.98 -10.36
N SER A 175 6.13 11.76 -9.40
CA SER A 175 6.71 12.80 -8.55
C SER A 175 7.39 13.90 -9.38
N ASN A 176 8.26 13.51 -10.33
CA ASN A 176 8.92 14.44 -11.22
C ASN A 176 7.93 15.23 -12.09
N ARG A 177 6.90 14.55 -12.62
CA ARG A 177 5.86 15.19 -13.45
C ARG A 177 5.05 16.23 -12.67
N LEU A 178 4.84 15.98 -11.39
CA LEU A 178 4.13 16.88 -10.48
C LEU A 178 5.05 17.90 -9.80
N SER A 179 6.36 17.88 -10.10
CA SER A 179 7.36 18.76 -9.48
C SER A 179 7.36 18.68 -7.95
N LEU A 180 7.15 17.47 -7.43
CA LEU A 180 7.26 17.22 -5.99
C LEU A 180 8.74 17.23 -5.56
N PRO A 181 9.03 17.59 -4.29
CA PRO A 181 10.39 17.47 -3.76
C PRO A 181 10.94 16.04 -3.92
N ASP A 182 12.26 15.96 -4.13
CA ASP A 182 12.94 14.67 -4.12
C ASP A 182 12.76 14.00 -2.75
N PHE A 183 12.49 12.70 -2.78
CA PHE A 183 12.42 11.87 -1.59
C PHE A 183 13.33 10.66 -1.78
N ASN A 184 13.99 10.27 -0.69
CA ASN A 184 14.82 9.07 -0.73
C ASN A 184 13.93 7.85 -0.80
N HIS A 185 14.10 7.05 -1.85
CA HIS A 185 13.63 5.68 -1.86
C HIS A 185 14.64 4.84 -1.07
N HIS A 186 14.16 4.02 -0.19
CA HIS A 186 14.97 2.95 0.36
C HIS A 186 15.15 1.83 -0.64
#